data_67aea6448024430199e8faf8cd2e8a77
#
_entry.id   67aea6448024430199e8faf8cd2e8a77
#
_cell.length_a   1.000
_cell.length_b   1.000
_cell.length_c   1.000
_cell.angle_alpha   90.00
_cell.angle_beta   90.00
_cell.angle_gamma   90.00
#
_symmetry.space_group_name_H-M   'P 1'
#
loop_
_entity.id
_entity.type
_entity.pdbx_description
1 polymer ?
#
loop_
_entity_poly.entity_id
_entity_poly.type
_entity_poly.pdbx_seq_one_letter_code
_entity_poly.pdbx_strand_id
1 'polypeptide(L)'
;MNAFCQRFSTVLSKRVFLLIDEYDQFANEILSTDFQASPRNTSDLTFLKHFYAVIQANASRIFRRIYITGVTPMSLGLMTSGFSIATNYSTNPDFAEAFGFTEDELRLLIRDTIDCAAFGETDESIFLRMKELYNGYRFTPAARRSVSHASMCLEYLRFLREEKREPQGSELFDSSVAVDLSKIHDILSPGDTEFVRTVVSRALKGQVIPCQGLSKTLNLNQNEQFSNTDVLTALFSMGYLTFAPDGSRNLVCPNKTILEQFFGFYFKYLSDFGTVTFDPEALNAASVAMKDGDICPFLNYVSAALRSEVGLHGRLQLAEAPIQFFILGAARLLRGFRVTAENEAFGIGYTDLLFEPMAESGIQHSFLIELKYLSQGDASDAALARKAEEARRQLTSYDNAPNLRRLPQLQKILVIFAGPEIRYMECVP
;
A
#
# COMPACT_ATOMS: atom_id res chain seq x y z
N MET A 1 -14.70 5.30 38.63
CA MET A 1 -14.54 3.90 38.23
C MET A 1 -14.49 2.94 39.41
N ASN A 2 -13.63 3.10 40.47
CA ASN A 2 -13.59 2.20 41.62
C ASN A 2 -14.95 2.07 42.34
N ALA A 3 -15.66 3.18 42.57
CA ALA A 3 -17.00 3.16 43.21
C ALA A 3 -18.04 2.43 42.31
N PHE A 4 -17.93 2.57 41.00
CA PHE A 4 -18.76 1.82 40.05
C PHE A 4 -18.46 0.34 40.12
N CYS A 5 -17.20 -0.06 40.07
CA CYS A 5 -16.78 -1.46 40.18
C CYS A 5 -17.21 -2.10 41.51
N GLN A 6 -17.13 -1.36 42.63
CA GLN A 6 -17.60 -1.82 43.93
C GLN A 6 -19.12 -2.04 43.95
N ARG A 7 -19.91 -1.06 43.49
CA ARG A 7 -21.38 -1.19 43.35
C ARG A 7 -21.75 -2.34 42.44
N PHE A 8 -21.07 -2.48 41.30
CA PHE A 8 -21.32 -3.53 40.34
C PHE A 8 -21.10 -4.93 40.95
N SER A 9 -20.04 -5.10 41.73
CA SER A 9 -19.75 -6.39 42.38
C SER A 9 -20.73 -6.78 43.50
N THR A 10 -21.46 -5.81 44.03
CA THR A 10 -22.50 -6.08 45.06
C THR A 10 -23.88 -6.33 44.48
N VAL A 11 -24.15 -5.83 43.26
CA VAL A 11 -25.45 -5.94 42.60
C VAL A 11 -25.52 -7.14 41.65
N LEU A 12 -24.40 -7.47 40.98
CA LEU A 12 -24.39 -8.57 40.02
C LEU A 12 -23.89 -9.87 40.67
N SER A 13 -24.71 -10.89 40.63
CA SER A 13 -24.34 -12.28 40.99
C SER A 13 -23.45 -12.98 39.97
N LYS A 14 -23.23 -12.36 38.81
CA LYS A 14 -22.44 -12.94 37.68
C LYS A 14 -21.29 -12.03 37.27
N ARG A 15 -20.18 -12.64 36.86
CA ARG A 15 -19.04 -11.89 36.29
C ARG A 15 -19.37 -11.34 34.92
N VAL A 16 -18.77 -10.21 34.58
CA VAL A 16 -19.01 -9.42 33.36
C VAL A 16 -17.96 -9.71 32.29
N PHE A 17 -18.33 -9.65 31.03
CA PHE A 17 -17.39 -9.50 29.93
C PHE A 17 -17.14 -8.01 29.70
N LEU A 18 -15.89 -7.61 29.64
CA LEU A 18 -15.49 -6.25 29.32
C LEU A 18 -14.96 -6.24 27.90
N LEU A 19 -15.58 -5.43 27.04
CA LEU A 19 -15.15 -5.19 25.65
C LEU A 19 -14.64 -3.76 25.58
N ILE A 20 -13.41 -3.57 25.09
CA ILE A 20 -12.79 -2.27 24.85
C ILE A 20 -12.40 -2.24 23.39
N ASP A 21 -13.04 -1.35 22.64
CA ASP A 21 -12.71 -1.11 21.26
C ASP A 21 -11.87 0.13 21.09
N GLU A 22 -11.02 0.17 20.06
CA GLU A 22 -10.14 1.31 19.74
C GLU A 22 -9.30 1.80 20.93
N TYR A 23 -8.69 0.86 21.68
CA TYR A 23 -7.93 1.20 22.88
C TYR A 23 -6.76 2.16 22.64
N ASP A 24 -6.32 2.26 21.40
CA ASP A 24 -5.19 3.04 20.92
C ASP A 24 -5.62 4.36 20.23
N GLN A 25 -6.93 4.67 20.12
CA GLN A 25 -7.42 5.88 19.46
C GLN A 25 -6.73 7.15 20.00
N PHE A 26 -6.61 7.23 21.31
CA PHE A 26 -5.93 8.36 21.97
C PHE A 26 -4.47 8.50 21.56
N ALA A 27 -3.80 7.40 21.31
CA ALA A 27 -2.41 7.42 20.90
C ALA A 27 -2.25 7.75 19.41
N ASN A 28 -3.21 7.35 18.61
CA ASN A 28 -3.29 7.76 17.22
C ASN A 28 -3.54 9.27 17.12
N GLU A 29 -4.31 9.86 18.02
CA GLU A 29 -4.45 11.32 18.12
C GLU A 29 -3.14 12.01 18.55
N ILE A 30 -2.37 11.39 19.44
CA ILE A 30 -1.04 11.90 19.79
C ILE A 30 -0.06 11.87 18.64
N LEU A 31 -0.10 10.82 17.81
CA LEU A 31 0.76 10.71 16.62
C LEU A 31 0.37 11.69 15.51
N SER A 32 -0.91 12.06 15.41
CA SER A 32 -1.44 12.91 14.34
C SER A 32 -1.39 14.42 14.64
N THR A 33 -1.16 14.84 15.88
CA THR A 33 -1.06 16.26 16.26
C THR A 33 0.37 16.64 16.55
N ASP A 34 0.80 17.83 16.03
CA ASP A 34 2.07 18.46 16.40
C ASP A 34 2.15 18.59 17.93
N PHE A 35 2.75 17.59 18.55
CA PHE A 35 2.74 17.36 19.98
C PHE A 35 3.49 18.43 20.79
N GLN A 36 4.23 19.31 20.14
CA GLN A 36 4.99 20.38 20.81
C GLN A 36 4.12 21.51 21.38
N ALA A 37 2.82 21.56 21.09
CA ALA A 37 2.01 22.75 21.36
C ALA A 37 0.95 22.62 22.48
N SER A 38 0.70 21.46 23.11
CA SER A 38 -0.43 21.33 24.04
C SER A 38 -0.12 20.74 25.40
N PRO A 39 -0.36 21.51 26.52
CA PRO A 39 -0.28 21.00 27.90
C PRO A 39 -1.40 20.00 28.29
N ARG A 40 -2.39 19.76 27.42
CA ARG A 40 -3.54 18.89 27.71
C ARG A 40 -3.17 17.40 27.82
N ASN A 41 -2.06 17.00 27.20
CA ASN A 41 -1.73 15.58 27.00
C ASN A 41 -1.25 14.84 28.26
N THR A 42 -0.73 15.51 29.29
CA THR A 42 -0.31 14.88 30.54
C THR A 42 -1.47 14.48 31.45
N SER A 43 -2.57 15.24 31.45
CA SER A 43 -3.77 14.90 32.23
C SER A 43 -4.50 13.71 31.67
N ASP A 44 -4.57 13.60 30.34
CA ASP A 44 -5.29 12.56 29.63
C ASP A 44 -4.54 11.22 29.70
N LEU A 45 -3.20 11.23 29.59
CA LEU A 45 -2.36 10.07 29.84
C LEU A 45 -2.52 9.56 31.29
N THR A 46 -2.63 10.48 32.26
CA THR A 46 -2.83 10.12 33.66
C THR A 46 -4.20 9.48 33.88
N PHE A 47 -5.25 9.98 33.21
CA PHE A 47 -6.58 9.38 33.22
C PHE A 47 -6.57 7.95 32.67
N LEU A 48 -5.98 7.73 31.51
CA LEU A 48 -5.88 6.39 30.90
C LEU A 48 -5.09 5.41 31.79
N LYS A 49 -3.96 5.85 32.32
CA LYS A 49 -3.20 5.04 33.30
C LYS A 49 -4.07 4.59 34.44
N HIS A 50 -4.83 5.52 35.04
CA HIS A 50 -5.72 5.22 36.12
C HIS A 50 -6.88 4.30 35.71
N PHE A 51 -7.44 4.51 34.52
CA PHE A 51 -8.51 3.69 33.96
C PHE A 51 -8.07 2.23 33.82
N TYR A 52 -6.94 1.97 33.16
CA TYR A 52 -6.43 0.61 32.99
C TYR A 52 -5.95 -0.03 34.33
N ALA A 53 -5.37 0.75 35.22
CA ALA A 53 -4.99 0.25 36.53
C ALA A 53 -6.22 -0.24 37.35
N VAL A 54 -7.35 0.45 37.25
CA VAL A 54 -8.61 0.01 37.89
C VAL A 54 -9.15 -1.26 37.24
N ILE A 55 -9.09 -1.38 35.91
CA ILE A 55 -9.49 -2.61 35.20
C ILE A 55 -8.62 -3.77 35.69
N GLN A 56 -7.31 -3.58 35.76
CA GLN A 56 -6.36 -4.57 36.23
C GLN A 56 -6.67 -5.03 37.66
N ALA A 57 -6.84 -4.10 38.58
CA ALA A 57 -7.13 -4.40 39.96
C ALA A 57 -8.44 -5.20 40.15
N ASN A 58 -9.35 -5.15 39.20
CA ASN A 58 -10.64 -5.82 39.25
C ASN A 58 -10.77 -7.00 38.26
N ALA A 59 -9.72 -7.33 37.50
CA ALA A 59 -9.78 -8.33 36.41
C ALA A 59 -10.20 -9.72 36.92
N SER A 60 -9.72 -10.16 38.08
CA SER A 60 -10.07 -11.48 38.62
C SER A 60 -11.40 -11.49 39.41
N ARG A 61 -11.85 -10.33 39.91
CA ARG A 61 -13.00 -10.24 40.80
C ARG A 61 -14.31 -9.96 40.06
N ILE A 62 -14.29 -9.04 39.09
CA ILE A 62 -15.49 -8.55 38.39
C ILE A 62 -15.57 -9.09 36.99
N PHE A 63 -14.45 -9.09 36.26
CA PHE A 63 -14.44 -9.46 34.86
C PHE A 63 -14.19 -10.96 34.69
N ARG A 64 -15.05 -11.64 33.91
CA ARG A 64 -14.85 -13.03 33.47
C ARG A 64 -13.81 -13.13 32.36
N ARG A 65 -13.90 -12.20 31.40
CA ARG A 65 -12.99 -12.01 30.30
C ARG A 65 -12.91 -10.53 29.96
N ILE A 66 -11.77 -10.12 29.47
CA ILE A 66 -11.53 -8.79 28.90
C ILE A 66 -11.09 -9.01 27.47
N TYR A 67 -11.74 -8.37 26.54
CA TYR A 67 -11.40 -8.37 25.12
C TYR A 67 -11.09 -6.93 24.71
N ILE A 68 -9.95 -6.72 24.08
CA ILE A 68 -9.45 -5.39 23.71
C ILE A 68 -9.11 -5.44 22.22
N THR A 69 -9.62 -4.47 21.46
CA THR A 69 -9.31 -4.25 20.06
C THR A 69 -8.66 -2.89 19.86
N GLY A 70 -7.89 -2.76 18.79
CA GLY A 70 -7.24 -1.54 18.34
C GLY A 70 -6.35 -1.83 17.14
N VAL A 71 -5.86 -0.79 16.49
CA VAL A 71 -5.04 -0.86 15.30
C VAL A 71 -3.57 -1.00 15.64
N THR A 72 -3.08 -0.17 16.57
CA THR A 72 -1.65 -0.04 16.87
C THR A 72 -1.29 -0.80 18.15
N PRO A 73 -0.26 -1.67 18.16
CA PRO A 73 0.17 -2.40 19.34
C PRO A 73 0.91 -1.47 20.31
N MET A 74 0.17 -0.57 20.93
CA MET A 74 0.73 0.37 21.87
C MET A 74 1.18 -0.30 23.15
N SER A 75 2.29 0.17 23.69
CA SER A 75 2.71 -0.20 25.03
C SER A 75 1.73 0.35 26.05
N LEU A 76 0.75 -0.45 26.43
CA LEU A 76 -0.04 -0.18 27.63
C LEU A 76 0.86 -0.07 28.88
N GLY A 77 2.10 -0.57 28.80
CA GLY A 77 3.13 -0.41 29.82
C GLY A 77 3.63 1.02 30.00
N LEU A 78 3.56 1.89 28.97
CA LEU A 78 3.75 3.33 29.16
C LEU A 78 2.60 3.95 29.92
N MET A 79 1.42 3.35 29.82
CA MET A 79 0.22 3.79 30.54
C MET A 79 0.17 3.19 31.95
N THR A 80 0.71 1.98 32.17
CA THR A 80 0.79 1.34 33.49
C THR A 80 2.00 0.41 33.54
N SER A 81 2.84 0.55 34.54
CA SER A 81 3.97 -0.35 34.83
C SER A 81 3.51 -1.77 35.23
N GLY A 82 2.56 -2.37 34.51
CA GLY A 82 2.02 -3.67 34.86
C GLY A 82 0.81 -4.17 34.08
N PHE A 83 0.47 -3.59 32.89
CA PHE A 83 -0.63 -4.13 32.10
C PHE A 83 -0.21 -5.42 31.34
N SER A 84 0.18 -6.43 32.12
CA SER A 84 0.50 -7.79 31.63
C SER A 84 -0.75 -8.70 31.53
N ILE A 85 -1.96 -8.13 31.52
CA ILE A 85 -3.21 -8.91 31.60
C ILE A 85 -3.66 -9.40 30.22
N ALA A 86 -3.30 -8.70 29.14
CA ALA A 86 -3.73 -9.07 27.81
C ALA A 86 -2.66 -9.89 27.08
N THR A 87 -3.08 -11.00 26.49
CA THR A 87 -2.28 -11.75 25.52
C THR A 87 -2.57 -11.20 24.14
N ASN A 88 -1.54 -10.79 23.40
CA ASN A 88 -1.69 -10.32 22.04
C ASN A 88 -1.90 -11.51 21.09
N TYR A 89 -3.05 -11.56 20.43
CA TYR A 89 -3.43 -12.57 19.44
C TYR A 89 -3.35 -12.08 18.00
N SER A 90 -2.91 -10.85 17.73
CA SER A 90 -2.92 -10.24 16.38
C SER A 90 -2.14 -11.05 15.34
N THR A 91 -1.09 -11.77 15.76
CA THR A 91 -0.28 -12.61 14.87
C THR A 91 -0.41 -14.12 15.16
N ASN A 92 -1.42 -14.50 15.96
CA ASN A 92 -1.63 -15.91 16.30
C ASN A 92 -2.24 -16.64 15.09
N PRO A 93 -1.68 -17.80 14.68
CA PRO A 93 -2.17 -18.58 13.55
C PRO A 93 -3.64 -19.01 13.64
N ASP A 94 -4.16 -19.23 14.85
CA ASP A 94 -5.55 -19.63 15.07
C ASP A 94 -6.56 -18.54 14.68
N PHE A 95 -6.11 -17.29 14.57
CA PHE A 95 -6.92 -16.12 14.20
C PHE A 95 -6.54 -15.53 12.84
N ALA A 96 -5.75 -16.26 12.03
CA ALA A 96 -5.22 -15.75 10.76
C ALA A 96 -6.32 -15.33 9.76
N GLU A 97 -7.49 -15.93 9.84
CA GLU A 97 -8.65 -15.68 8.96
C GLU A 97 -9.83 -15.06 9.74
N ALA A 98 -9.64 -14.63 10.99
CA ALA A 98 -10.74 -14.12 11.84
C ALA A 98 -11.21 -12.71 11.45
N PHE A 99 -10.39 -11.95 10.74
CA PHE A 99 -10.68 -10.57 10.33
C PHE A 99 -10.42 -10.41 8.83
N GLY A 100 -11.45 -10.00 8.09
CA GLY A 100 -11.43 -9.95 6.64
C GLY A 100 -12.25 -11.06 6.02
N PHE A 101 -12.35 -11.05 4.67
CA PHE A 101 -13.03 -12.11 3.91
C PHE A 101 -12.02 -13.02 3.24
N THR A 102 -12.16 -14.31 3.43
CA THR A 102 -11.51 -15.33 2.60
C THR A 102 -12.04 -15.26 1.16
N GLU A 103 -11.32 -15.85 0.20
CA GLU A 103 -11.80 -15.88 -1.20
C GLU A 103 -13.17 -16.54 -1.34
N ASP A 104 -13.41 -17.63 -0.59
CA ASP A 104 -14.69 -18.35 -0.62
C ASP A 104 -15.83 -17.49 -0.07
N GLU A 105 -15.60 -16.79 1.05
CA GLU A 105 -16.58 -15.87 1.64
C GLU A 105 -16.86 -14.67 0.74
N LEU A 106 -15.82 -14.10 0.10
CA LEU A 106 -15.97 -12.98 -0.82
C LEU A 106 -16.80 -13.38 -2.06
N ARG A 107 -16.53 -14.56 -2.64
CA ARG A 107 -17.33 -15.11 -3.75
C ARG A 107 -18.79 -15.31 -3.37
N LEU A 108 -19.03 -15.85 -2.18
CA LEU A 108 -20.38 -16.03 -1.65
C LEU A 108 -21.07 -14.67 -1.48
N LEU A 109 -20.37 -13.70 -0.90
CA LEU A 109 -20.89 -12.35 -0.68
C LEU A 109 -21.27 -11.66 -2.00
N ILE A 110 -20.43 -11.73 -3.03
CA ILE A 110 -20.72 -11.16 -4.37
C ILE A 110 -21.98 -11.80 -4.94
N ARG A 111 -22.03 -13.12 -5.00
CA ARG A 111 -23.16 -13.87 -5.54
C ARG A 111 -24.49 -13.55 -4.85
N ASP A 112 -24.45 -13.37 -3.52
CA ASP A 112 -25.67 -13.20 -2.72
C ASP A 112 -26.12 -11.72 -2.65
N THR A 113 -25.27 -10.76 -3.05
CA THR A 113 -25.57 -9.32 -2.90
C THR A 113 -25.65 -8.55 -4.21
N ILE A 114 -25.06 -9.03 -5.30
CA ILE A 114 -24.97 -8.32 -6.58
C ILE A 114 -25.63 -9.14 -7.71
N ASP A 115 -26.50 -8.49 -8.46
CA ASP A 115 -26.94 -8.99 -9.76
C ASP A 115 -25.93 -8.61 -10.84
N CYS A 116 -24.89 -9.44 -11.00
CA CYS A 116 -23.79 -9.18 -11.92
C CYS A 116 -24.25 -9.09 -13.38
N ALA A 117 -25.29 -9.82 -13.76
CA ALA A 117 -25.83 -9.79 -15.12
C ALA A 117 -26.42 -8.41 -15.49
N ALA A 118 -26.96 -7.67 -14.51
CA ALA A 118 -27.45 -6.30 -14.70
C ALA A 118 -26.35 -5.30 -15.12
N PHE A 119 -25.07 -5.65 -14.88
CA PHE A 119 -23.91 -4.85 -15.26
C PHE A 119 -23.19 -5.39 -16.51
N GLY A 120 -23.66 -6.47 -17.11
CA GLY A 120 -22.94 -7.19 -18.17
C GLY A 120 -21.65 -7.86 -17.70
N GLU A 121 -21.56 -8.16 -16.39
CA GLU A 121 -20.39 -8.71 -15.72
C GLU A 121 -20.69 -10.13 -15.21
N THR A 122 -19.62 -10.81 -14.79
CA THR A 122 -19.71 -12.10 -14.10
C THR A 122 -19.28 -11.96 -12.65
N ASP A 123 -19.75 -12.87 -11.78
CA ASP A 123 -19.31 -12.92 -10.37
C ASP A 123 -17.78 -13.03 -10.31
N GLU A 124 -17.18 -13.78 -11.24
CA GLU A 124 -15.73 -13.98 -11.31
C GLU A 124 -14.98 -12.71 -11.70
N SER A 125 -15.49 -11.91 -12.63
CA SER A 125 -14.84 -10.65 -13.04
C SER A 125 -14.84 -9.64 -11.89
N ILE A 126 -15.93 -9.52 -11.15
CA ILE A 126 -16.03 -8.68 -9.95
C ILE A 126 -15.09 -9.20 -8.86
N PHE A 127 -15.10 -10.51 -8.60
CA PHE A 127 -14.23 -11.13 -7.62
C PHE A 127 -12.74 -10.86 -7.90
N LEU A 128 -12.28 -11.05 -9.13
CA LEU A 128 -10.87 -10.84 -9.48
C LEU A 128 -10.45 -9.38 -9.30
N ARG A 129 -11.30 -8.42 -9.65
CA ARG A 129 -11.02 -7.00 -9.39
C ARG A 129 -10.94 -6.70 -7.90
N MET A 130 -11.91 -7.16 -7.11
CA MET A 130 -11.88 -6.96 -5.66
C MET A 130 -10.68 -7.64 -5.01
N LYS A 131 -10.30 -8.81 -5.51
CA LYS A 131 -9.10 -9.52 -5.07
C LYS A 131 -7.83 -8.71 -5.34
N GLU A 132 -7.68 -8.12 -6.52
CA GLU A 132 -6.54 -7.26 -6.86
C GLU A 132 -6.48 -6.02 -5.96
N LEU A 133 -7.62 -5.40 -5.70
CA LEU A 133 -7.73 -4.15 -4.95
C LEU A 133 -7.57 -4.36 -3.44
N TYR A 134 -8.14 -5.40 -2.86
CA TYR A 134 -8.36 -5.48 -1.41
C TYR A 134 -7.87 -6.76 -0.74
N ASN A 135 -7.43 -7.78 -1.48
CA ASN A 135 -6.89 -9.02 -0.91
C ASN A 135 -5.40 -8.85 -0.55
N GLY A 136 -4.80 -9.92 -0.04
CA GLY A 136 -3.36 -10.03 0.19
C GLY A 136 -2.96 -10.02 1.66
N TYR A 137 -3.86 -9.70 2.58
CA TYR A 137 -3.53 -9.61 4.00
C TYR A 137 -3.24 -10.98 4.61
N ARG A 138 -2.09 -11.10 5.29
CA ARG A 138 -1.64 -12.24 6.09
C ARG A 138 -1.14 -11.73 7.43
N PHE A 139 -1.85 -12.06 8.49
CA PHE A 139 -1.55 -11.56 9.84
C PHE A 139 -0.51 -12.41 10.58
N THR A 140 -0.13 -13.56 10.02
CA THR A 140 0.92 -14.44 10.56
C THR A 140 1.72 -15.06 9.42
N PRO A 141 3.02 -15.34 9.60
CA PRO A 141 3.80 -16.10 8.61
C PRO A 141 3.22 -17.49 8.31
N ALA A 142 2.50 -18.07 9.28
CA ALA A 142 1.86 -19.37 9.14
C ALA A 142 0.50 -19.32 8.43
N ALA A 143 0.03 -18.16 7.98
CA ALA A 143 -1.24 -18.04 7.28
C ALA A 143 -1.21 -18.80 5.95
N ARG A 144 -2.12 -19.76 5.80
CA ARG A 144 -2.23 -20.59 4.59
C ARG A 144 -2.86 -19.81 3.44
N ARG A 145 -3.78 -18.90 3.75
CA ARG A 145 -4.52 -18.07 2.80
C ARG A 145 -4.41 -16.60 3.21
N SER A 146 -4.58 -15.70 2.25
CA SER A 146 -4.79 -14.28 2.51
C SER A 146 -6.27 -13.98 2.66
N VAL A 147 -6.57 -12.87 3.30
CA VAL A 147 -7.92 -12.33 3.42
C VAL A 147 -8.01 -10.96 2.76
N SER A 148 -9.22 -10.61 2.34
CA SER A 148 -9.56 -9.30 1.78
C SER A 148 -10.01 -8.35 2.88
N HIS A 149 -9.75 -7.06 2.72
CA HIS A 149 -10.17 -6.02 3.67
C HIS A 149 -11.70 -5.90 3.69
N ALA A 150 -12.33 -6.25 4.82
CA ALA A 150 -13.78 -6.40 4.90
C ALA A 150 -14.54 -5.10 4.57
N SER A 151 -14.19 -3.97 5.21
CA SER A 151 -14.90 -2.70 4.99
C SER A 151 -14.81 -2.23 3.55
N MET A 152 -13.61 -2.32 2.92
CA MET A 152 -13.43 -1.93 1.52
C MET A 152 -14.23 -2.82 0.57
N CYS A 153 -14.29 -4.12 0.84
CA CYS A 153 -15.12 -5.04 0.05
C CYS A 153 -16.61 -4.69 0.16
N LEU A 154 -17.08 -4.42 1.37
CA LEU A 154 -18.49 -4.05 1.58
C LEU A 154 -18.84 -2.72 0.91
N GLU A 155 -17.94 -1.73 0.98
CA GLU A 155 -18.13 -0.44 0.35
C GLU A 155 -18.15 -0.55 -1.19
N TYR A 156 -17.25 -1.34 -1.77
CA TYR A 156 -17.24 -1.62 -3.21
C TYR A 156 -18.58 -2.24 -3.67
N LEU A 157 -19.06 -3.24 -2.94
CA LEU A 157 -20.34 -3.89 -3.26
C LEU A 157 -21.52 -2.95 -3.04
N ARG A 158 -21.45 -2.05 -2.04
CA ARG A 158 -22.47 -1.01 -1.84
C ARG A 158 -22.53 -0.08 -3.06
N PHE A 159 -21.40 0.38 -3.57
CA PHE A 159 -21.32 1.20 -4.78
C PHE A 159 -21.94 0.50 -5.99
N LEU A 160 -21.56 -0.74 -6.24
CA LEU A 160 -22.16 -1.52 -7.33
C LEU A 160 -23.69 -1.63 -7.19
N ARG A 161 -24.18 -1.88 -5.98
CA ARG A 161 -25.61 -2.06 -5.74
C ARG A 161 -26.40 -0.75 -5.84
N GLU A 162 -25.90 0.35 -5.27
CA GLU A 162 -26.62 1.61 -5.13
C GLU A 162 -26.38 2.53 -6.32
N GLU A 163 -25.15 2.71 -6.73
CA GLU A 163 -24.76 3.63 -7.81
C GLU A 163 -24.82 2.99 -9.20
N LYS A 164 -24.95 1.66 -9.29
CA LYS A 164 -24.99 0.91 -10.55
C LYS A 164 -23.77 1.11 -11.44
N ARG A 165 -22.62 1.38 -10.83
CA ARG A 165 -21.32 1.54 -11.47
C ARG A 165 -20.20 1.11 -10.53
N GLU A 166 -19.01 0.90 -11.07
CA GLU A 166 -17.82 0.69 -10.26
C GLU A 166 -17.36 1.98 -9.56
N PRO A 167 -16.87 1.89 -8.32
CA PRO A 167 -16.19 2.99 -7.66
C PRO A 167 -14.90 3.37 -8.42
N GLN A 168 -14.54 4.66 -8.40
CA GLN A 168 -13.37 5.18 -9.12
C GLN A 168 -12.56 6.12 -8.23
N GLY A 169 -11.24 6.11 -8.41
CA GLY A 169 -10.34 7.02 -7.70
C GLY A 169 -10.48 6.91 -6.17
N SER A 170 -10.81 8.02 -5.51
CA SER A 170 -10.98 8.06 -4.05
C SER A 170 -12.16 7.23 -3.53
N GLU A 171 -13.13 6.89 -4.38
CA GLU A 171 -14.26 6.04 -4.01
C GLU A 171 -13.85 4.57 -3.79
N LEU A 172 -12.67 4.16 -4.27
CA LEU A 172 -12.11 2.84 -3.99
C LEU A 172 -11.72 2.65 -2.52
N PHE A 173 -11.72 3.74 -1.76
CA PHE A 173 -11.42 3.75 -0.34
C PHE A 173 -12.69 4.06 0.44
N ASP A 174 -13.01 3.24 1.42
CA ASP A 174 -14.00 3.61 2.44
C ASP A 174 -13.52 4.89 3.16
N SER A 175 -14.39 5.88 3.27
CA SER A 175 -14.08 7.14 3.95
C SER A 175 -13.67 6.96 5.42
N SER A 176 -14.12 5.89 6.07
CA SER A 176 -13.72 5.50 7.43
C SER A 176 -12.37 4.78 7.46
N VAL A 177 -11.96 4.21 6.34
CA VAL A 177 -10.69 3.48 6.13
C VAL A 177 -9.77 4.27 5.21
N ALA A 178 -10.24 5.43 4.70
CA ALA A 178 -9.41 6.31 3.89
C ALA A 178 -8.15 6.64 4.70
N VAL A 179 -7.13 5.88 4.41
CA VAL A 179 -5.83 6.08 5.02
C VAL A 179 -5.34 7.39 4.48
N ASP A 180 -5.50 8.42 5.29
CA ASP A 180 -4.99 9.74 4.97
C ASP A 180 -3.48 9.63 4.72
N LEU A 181 -3.00 10.19 3.62
CA LEU A 181 -1.57 10.28 3.34
C LEU A 181 -0.80 10.94 4.49
N SER A 182 -1.44 11.79 5.28
CA SER A 182 -0.88 12.35 6.50
C SER A 182 -0.55 11.27 7.53
N LYS A 183 -1.36 10.23 7.68
CA LYS A 183 -1.10 9.13 8.63
C LYS A 183 0.14 8.33 8.27
N ILE A 184 0.37 8.06 6.97
CA ILE A 184 1.64 7.45 6.53
C ILE A 184 2.82 8.36 6.92
N HIS A 185 2.69 9.66 6.69
CA HIS A 185 3.72 10.62 7.05
C HIS A 185 4.00 10.60 8.56
N ASP A 186 2.96 10.64 9.38
CA ASP A 186 3.10 10.65 10.84
C ASP A 186 3.77 9.37 11.37
N ILE A 187 3.53 8.23 10.72
CA ILE A 187 4.16 6.95 11.04
C ILE A 187 5.63 6.91 10.62
N LEU A 188 5.93 7.47 9.43
CA LEU A 188 7.26 7.34 8.81
C LEU A 188 8.20 8.48 9.21
N SER A 189 7.68 9.66 9.54
CA SER A 189 8.50 10.83 9.91
C SER A 189 9.43 10.61 11.11
N PRO A 190 9.05 9.84 12.15
CA PRO A 190 9.95 9.54 13.26
C PRO A 190 11.05 8.53 12.93
N GLY A 191 10.99 7.87 11.77
CA GLY A 191 11.96 6.86 11.34
C GLY A 191 13.19 7.45 10.68
N ASP A 192 14.20 6.60 10.49
CA ASP A 192 15.36 6.93 9.65
C ASP A 192 14.91 7.15 8.20
N THR A 193 15.18 8.33 7.65
CA THR A 193 14.74 8.72 6.30
C THR A 193 15.26 7.77 5.21
N GLU A 194 16.51 7.26 5.33
CA GLU A 194 17.07 6.32 4.36
C GLU A 194 16.38 4.95 4.45
N PHE A 195 16.12 4.49 5.66
CA PHE A 195 15.35 3.26 5.86
C PHE A 195 13.93 3.36 5.33
N VAL A 196 13.22 4.45 5.65
CA VAL A 196 11.86 4.74 5.15
C VAL A 196 11.84 4.75 3.62
N ARG A 197 12.80 5.45 3.00
CA ARG A 197 12.93 5.47 1.54
C ARG A 197 13.14 4.08 0.95
N THR A 198 13.94 3.25 1.61
CA THR A 198 14.17 1.85 1.19
C THR A 198 12.89 1.01 1.30
N VAL A 199 12.14 1.14 2.39
CA VAL A 199 10.86 0.41 2.59
C VAL A 199 9.87 0.79 1.51
N VAL A 200 9.66 2.09 1.29
CA VAL A 200 8.72 2.61 0.28
C VAL A 200 9.13 2.17 -1.13
N SER A 201 10.43 2.30 -1.46
CA SER A 201 10.96 1.86 -2.76
C SER A 201 10.72 0.37 -2.99
N ARG A 202 11.00 -0.50 -2.00
CA ARG A 202 10.74 -1.94 -2.12
C ARG A 202 9.25 -2.26 -2.26
N ALA A 203 8.38 -1.56 -1.50
CA ALA A 203 6.94 -1.71 -1.63
C ALA A 203 6.46 -1.35 -3.04
N LEU A 204 6.92 -0.22 -3.59
CA LEU A 204 6.58 0.23 -4.93
C LEU A 204 7.07 -0.71 -6.04
N LYS A 205 8.22 -1.34 -5.86
CA LYS A 205 8.77 -2.34 -6.78
C LYS A 205 8.11 -3.72 -6.64
N GLY A 206 7.25 -3.92 -5.65
CA GLY A 206 6.67 -5.23 -5.33
C GLY A 206 7.68 -6.21 -4.72
N GLN A 207 8.78 -5.69 -4.19
CA GLN A 207 9.84 -6.49 -3.59
C GLN A 207 9.56 -6.79 -2.13
N VAL A 208 10.13 -7.90 -1.68
CA VAL A 208 10.07 -8.31 -0.27
C VAL A 208 10.87 -7.34 0.60
N ILE A 209 10.28 -6.91 1.71
CA ILE A 209 10.90 -6.04 2.72
C ILE A 209 11.42 -6.93 3.85
N PRO A 210 12.75 -7.01 4.07
CA PRO A 210 13.32 -7.86 5.11
C PRO A 210 12.82 -7.45 6.49
N CYS A 211 12.32 -8.42 7.26
CA CYS A 211 11.87 -8.24 8.62
C CYS A 211 12.32 -9.40 9.51
N GLN A 212 13.10 -9.10 10.54
CA GLN A 212 13.53 -10.13 11.51
C GLN A 212 12.43 -10.46 12.52
N GLY A 213 11.48 -9.54 12.71
CA GLY A 213 10.34 -9.68 13.59
C GLY A 213 9.69 -8.32 13.86
N LEU A 214 8.44 -8.34 14.29
CA LEU A 214 7.69 -7.15 14.68
C LEU A 214 7.87 -6.89 16.17
N SER A 215 7.87 -5.62 16.58
CA SER A 215 7.83 -5.21 17.99
C SER A 215 6.52 -5.68 18.61
N LYS A 216 6.59 -6.22 19.83
CA LYS A 216 5.37 -6.58 20.58
C LYS A 216 4.56 -5.35 20.98
N THR A 217 5.23 -4.23 21.11
CA THR A 217 4.66 -2.94 21.52
C THR A 217 5.43 -1.81 20.85
N LEU A 218 4.73 -0.79 20.38
CA LEU A 218 5.34 0.45 19.89
C LEU A 218 5.62 1.38 21.06
N ASN A 219 6.83 1.94 21.10
CA ASN A 219 7.23 2.89 22.11
C ASN A 219 7.08 4.32 21.56
N LEU A 220 6.09 5.06 22.05
CA LEU A 220 5.80 6.43 21.62
C LEU A 220 6.53 7.47 22.50
N ASN A 221 7.74 7.21 22.93
CA ASN A 221 8.53 8.22 23.64
C ASN A 221 8.88 9.35 22.65
N GLN A 222 8.39 10.55 22.94
CA GLN A 222 8.47 11.75 22.11
C GLN A 222 9.88 12.23 21.75
N ASN A 223 10.90 11.71 22.42
CA ASN A 223 12.31 12.11 22.25
C ASN A 223 13.16 11.06 21.53
N GLU A 224 12.58 9.93 21.14
CA GLU A 224 13.31 8.85 20.49
C GLU A 224 12.79 8.64 19.06
N GLN A 225 13.68 8.57 18.10
CA GLN A 225 13.34 8.12 16.75
C GLN A 225 12.82 6.68 16.79
N PHE A 226 11.84 6.37 15.95
CA PHE A 226 11.41 5.00 15.76
C PHE A 226 12.58 4.15 15.24
N SER A 227 12.80 3.01 15.89
CA SER A 227 13.68 2.01 15.32
C SER A 227 13.10 1.47 13.99
N ASN A 228 13.94 0.90 13.15
CA ASN A 228 13.50 0.25 11.92
C ASN A 228 12.40 -0.80 12.16
N THR A 229 12.48 -1.51 13.29
CA THR A 229 11.46 -2.49 13.70
C THR A 229 10.15 -1.81 14.07
N ASP A 230 10.19 -0.64 14.70
CA ASP A 230 8.96 0.10 15.07
C ASP A 230 8.26 0.65 13.83
N VAL A 231 9.01 1.17 12.86
CA VAL A 231 8.47 1.60 11.55
C VAL A 231 7.76 0.43 10.86
N LEU A 232 8.40 -0.74 10.77
CA LEU A 232 7.78 -1.92 10.15
C LEU A 232 6.56 -2.39 10.93
N THR A 233 6.61 -2.33 12.28
CA THR A 233 5.49 -2.71 13.14
C THR A 233 4.30 -1.77 12.96
N ALA A 234 4.54 -0.47 12.90
CA ALA A 234 3.48 0.51 12.66
C ALA A 234 2.83 0.31 11.27
N LEU A 235 3.63 0.16 10.22
CA LEU A 235 3.13 -0.10 8.87
C LEU A 235 2.35 -1.42 8.77
N PHE A 236 2.80 -2.47 9.44
CA PHE A 236 2.09 -3.75 9.50
C PHE A 236 0.75 -3.61 10.25
N SER A 237 0.76 -2.97 11.41
CA SER A 237 -0.44 -2.83 12.26
C SER A 237 -1.52 -1.99 11.59
N MET A 238 -1.13 -0.98 10.83
CA MET A 238 -2.07 -0.14 10.07
C MET A 238 -2.45 -0.73 8.70
N GLY A 239 -1.98 -1.94 8.38
CA GLY A 239 -2.35 -2.63 7.15
C GLY A 239 -1.63 -2.16 5.89
N TYR A 240 -0.56 -1.34 6.00
CA TYR A 240 0.27 -0.97 4.86
C TYR A 240 1.21 -2.09 4.41
N LEU A 241 1.63 -2.92 5.33
CA LEU A 241 2.43 -4.12 5.06
C LEU A 241 1.75 -5.35 5.63
N THR A 242 2.10 -6.50 5.08
CA THR A 242 1.61 -7.80 5.50
C THR A 242 2.73 -8.84 5.38
N PHE A 243 2.59 -10.01 6.01
CA PHE A 243 3.57 -11.08 5.85
C PHE A 243 3.60 -11.61 4.41
N ALA A 244 4.80 -11.91 3.94
CA ALA A 244 5.03 -12.50 2.63
C ALA A 244 4.36 -13.89 2.50
N PRO A 245 3.92 -14.27 1.28
CA PRO A 245 3.24 -15.54 1.04
C PRO A 245 4.14 -16.78 1.15
N ASP A 246 5.45 -16.60 1.22
CA ASP A 246 6.46 -17.66 1.29
C ASP A 246 6.62 -18.30 2.68
N GLY A 247 5.82 -17.85 3.66
CA GLY A 247 5.91 -18.32 5.05
C GLY A 247 7.07 -17.70 5.84
N SER A 248 7.83 -16.78 5.26
CA SER A 248 8.88 -16.05 5.96
C SER A 248 8.28 -14.95 6.85
N ARG A 249 9.12 -14.36 7.70
CA ARG A 249 8.75 -13.17 8.48
C ARG A 249 8.89 -11.87 7.71
N ASN A 250 9.34 -11.94 6.48
CA ASN A 250 9.45 -10.77 5.63
C ASN A 250 8.07 -10.16 5.33
N LEU A 251 8.07 -8.89 4.96
CA LEU A 251 6.86 -8.15 4.70
C LEU A 251 6.75 -7.80 3.20
N VAL A 252 5.52 -7.60 2.74
CA VAL A 252 5.20 -7.13 1.39
C VAL A 252 4.05 -6.13 1.45
N CYS A 253 3.89 -5.32 0.41
CA CYS A 253 2.67 -4.55 0.21
C CYS A 253 1.50 -5.51 -0.12
N PRO A 254 0.35 -5.42 0.55
CA PRO A 254 -0.71 -6.42 0.40
C PRO A 254 -1.42 -6.37 -0.96
N ASN A 255 -1.70 -5.19 -1.49
CA ASN A 255 -2.56 -5.03 -2.66
C ASN A 255 -2.34 -3.69 -3.38
N LYS A 256 -3.05 -3.53 -4.50
CA LYS A 256 -2.95 -2.37 -5.38
C LYS A 256 -3.35 -1.07 -4.66
N THR A 257 -4.41 -1.09 -3.87
CA THR A 257 -4.92 0.07 -3.15
C THR A 257 -3.87 0.66 -2.20
N ILE A 258 -3.21 -0.19 -1.42
CA ILE A 258 -2.13 0.22 -0.51
C ILE A 258 -0.89 0.69 -1.29
N LEU A 259 -0.61 0.05 -2.41
CA LEU A 259 0.51 0.43 -3.25
C LEU A 259 0.34 1.84 -3.84
N GLU A 260 -0.87 2.22 -4.24
CA GLU A 260 -1.19 3.59 -4.68
C GLU A 260 -0.94 4.63 -3.58
N GLN A 261 -1.17 4.26 -2.32
CA GLN A 261 -0.87 5.13 -1.18
C GLN A 261 0.63 5.29 -0.92
N PHE A 262 1.40 4.20 -0.99
CA PHE A 262 2.87 4.30 -0.95
C PHE A 262 3.41 5.17 -2.07
N PHE A 263 2.81 5.09 -3.25
CA PHE A 263 3.16 5.94 -4.37
C PHE A 263 2.90 7.42 -4.07
N GLY A 264 1.69 7.74 -3.58
CA GLY A 264 1.33 9.10 -3.16
C GLY A 264 2.30 9.65 -2.09
N PHE A 265 2.63 8.83 -1.09
CA PHE A 265 3.61 9.18 -0.08
C PHE A 265 5.01 9.44 -0.68
N TYR A 266 5.48 8.55 -1.56
CA TYR A 266 6.78 8.71 -2.21
C TYR A 266 6.89 10.07 -2.91
N PHE A 267 5.90 10.42 -3.74
CA PHE A 267 5.93 11.68 -4.48
C PHE A 267 5.73 12.91 -3.60
N LYS A 268 4.88 12.84 -2.61
CA LYS A 268 4.62 14.00 -1.74
C LYS A 268 5.75 14.28 -0.75
N TYR A 269 6.40 13.25 -0.20
CA TYR A 269 7.29 13.39 0.95
C TYR A 269 8.73 12.94 0.73
N LEU A 270 8.99 12.05 -0.21
CA LEU A 270 10.32 11.47 -0.42
C LEU A 270 10.97 11.86 -1.74
N SER A 271 10.20 12.27 -2.73
CA SER A 271 10.72 12.82 -3.98
C SER A 271 10.78 14.35 -3.88
N ASP A 272 11.72 14.93 -4.61
CA ASP A 272 11.78 16.39 -4.76
C ASP A 272 10.69 16.91 -5.73
N PHE A 273 9.81 16.03 -6.27
CA PHE A 273 8.77 16.39 -7.23
C PHE A 273 7.56 17.14 -6.62
N GLY A 274 7.41 17.16 -5.30
CA GLY A 274 6.23 17.76 -4.67
C GLY A 274 4.96 16.92 -4.85
N THR A 275 3.80 17.59 -4.85
CA THR A 275 2.50 16.91 -5.02
C THR A 275 2.20 16.75 -6.51
N VAL A 276 2.15 15.51 -7.00
CA VAL A 276 1.81 15.20 -8.39
C VAL A 276 0.30 15.01 -8.50
N THR A 277 -0.33 15.78 -9.40
CA THR A 277 -1.73 15.60 -9.78
C THR A 277 -1.80 14.91 -11.14
N PHE A 278 -2.51 13.79 -11.20
CA PHE A 278 -2.77 13.10 -12.45
C PHE A 278 -4.08 13.58 -13.08
N ASP A 279 -4.06 13.80 -14.40
CA ASP A 279 -5.26 14.11 -15.17
C ASP A 279 -6.00 12.79 -15.53
N PRO A 280 -7.18 12.52 -14.96
CA PRO A 280 -7.90 11.27 -15.20
C PRO A 280 -8.38 11.13 -16.66
N GLU A 281 -8.73 12.24 -17.32
CA GLU A 281 -9.22 12.20 -18.70
C GLU A 281 -8.08 11.87 -19.68
N ALA A 282 -6.93 12.51 -19.51
CA ALA A 282 -5.74 12.23 -20.30
C ALA A 282 -5.23 10.80 -20.08
N LEU A 283 -5.26 10.29 -18.84
CA LEU A 283 -4.90 8.90 -18.54
C LEU A 283 -5.89 7.90 -19.14
N ASN A 284 -7.18 8.21 -19.14
CA ASN A 284 -8.19 7.35 -19.76
C ASN A 284 -7.99 7.29 -21.29
N ALA A 285 -7.73 8.42 -21.92
CA ALA A 285 -7.42 8.47 -23.37
C ALA A 285 -6.16 7.65 -23.71
N ALA A 286 -5.11 7.78 -22.88
CA ALA A 286 -3.89 6.98 -23.03
C ALA A 286 -4.16 5.47 -22.83
N SER A 287 -5.00 5.11 -21.85
CA SER A 287 -5.41 3.72 -21.62
C SER A 287 -6.12 3.11 -22.81
N VAL A 288 -6.99 3.89 -23.48
CA VAL A 288 -7.68 3.45 -24.71
C VAL A 288 -6.68 3.19 -25.85
N ALA A 289 -5.75 4.13 -26.07
CA ALA A 289 -4.72 3.96 -27.11
C ALA A 289 -3.83 2.72 -26.85
N MET A 290 -3.47 2.46 -25.61
CA MET A 290 -2.68 1.28 -25.25
C MET A 290 -3.43 -0.05 -25.49
N LYS A 291 -4.76 -0.07 -25.37
CA LYS A 291 -5.57 -1.25 -25.74
C LYS A 291 -5.46 -1.58 -27.23
N ASP A 292 -5.28 -0.55 -28.04
CA ASP A 292 -5.09 -0.67 -29.51
C ASP A 292 -3.62 -0.85 -29.90
N GLY A 293 -2.72 -0.98 -28.92
CA GLY A 293 -1.30 -1.22 -29.14
C GLY A 293 -0.43 0.02 -29.26
N ASP A 294 -0.94 1.21 -28.96
CA ASP A 294 -0.17 2.46 -28.98
C ASP A 294 0.11 2.98 -27.56
N ILE A 295 1.36 2.83 -27.10
CA ILE A 295 1.82 3.32 -25.78
C ILE A 295 2.28 4.80 -25.84
N CYS A 296 2.46 5.38 -27.01
CA CYS A 296 3.02 6.73 -27.16
C CYS A 296 2.20 7.81 -26.44
N PRO A 297 0.86 7.82 -26.46
CA PRO A 297 0.07 8.79 -25.71
C PRO A 297 0.31 8.75 -24.21
N PHE A 298 0.49 7.55 -23.65
CA PHE A 298 0.81 7.38 -22.23
C PHE A 298 2.19 7.93 -21.87
N LEU A 299 3.22 7.61 -22.64
CA LEU A 299 4.58 8.10 -22.40
C LEU A 299 4.68 9.63 -22.59
N ASN A 300 3.98 10.17 -23.59
CA ASN A 300 3.89 11.63 -23.78
C ASN A 300 3.16 12.32 -22.62
N TYR A 301 2.10 11.72 -22.10
CA TYR A 301 1.42 12.20 -20.88
C TYR A 301 2.36 12.26 -19.71
N VAL A 302 3.12 11.19 -19.43
CA VAL A 302 4.14 11.14 -18.38
C VAL A 302 5.17 12.26 -18.55
N SER A 303 5.70 12.45 -19.75
CA SER A 303 6.68 13.51 -20.04
C SER A 303 6.09 14.91 -19.82
N ALA A 304 4.84 15.13 -20.20
CA ALA A 304 4.15 16.41 -19.98
C ALA A 304 3.94 16.69 -18.49
N ALA A 305 3.49 15.68 -17.73
CA ALA A 305 3.31 15.79 -16.30
C ALA A 305 4.65 16.06 -15.56
N LEU A 306 5.72 15.35 -15.93
CA LEU A 306 7.06 15.61 -15.40
C LEU A 306 7.54 17.04 -15.68
N ARG A 307 7.27 17.58 -16.88
CA ARG A 307 7.64 18.97 -17.21
C ARG A 307 6.91 20.01 -16.38
N SER A 308 5.61 19.79 -16.11
CA SER A 308 4.83 20.72 -15.30
C SER A 308 5.37 20.79 -13.87
N GLU A 309 5.74 19.68 -13.29
CA GLU A 309 6.28 19.59 -11.93
C GLU A 309 7.68 20.16 -11.81
N VAL A 310 8.59 19.88 -12.76
CA VAL A 310 9.94 20.41 -12.77
C VAL A 310 9.95 21.95 -12.93
N GLY A 311 9.03 22.49 -13.73
CA GLY A 311 8.88 23.93 -13.94
C GLY A 311 8.49 24.70 -12.68
N LEU A 312 7.74 24.07 -11.75
CA LEU A 312 7.26 24.70 -10.51
C LEU A 312 8.30 24.70 -9.39
N HIS A 313 9.22 23.74 -9.34
CA HIS A 313 10.10 23.54 -8.18
C HIS A 313 11.61 23.69 -8.43
N GLY A 314 12.08 23.90 -9.65
CA GLY A 314 13.41 24.39 -10.03
C GLY A 314 14.69 23.71 -9.49
N ARG A 315 14.59 22.63 -8.69
CA ARG A 315 15.72 21.98 -8.01
C ARG A 315 15.77 20.46 -8.13
N LEU A 316 15.04 19.89 -9.08
CA LEU A 316 14.89 18.43 -9.17
C LEU A 316 16.12 17.77 -9.76
N GLN A 317 16.76 16.91 -9.00
CA GLN A 317 17.72 15.93 -9.52
C GLN A 317 16.94 14.76 -10.13
N LEU A 318 16.51 14.91 -11.39
CA LEU A 318 15.97 13.80 -12.14
C LEU A 318 17.05 12.74 -12.36
N ALA A 319 16.66 11.50 -12.21
CA ALA A 319 17.48 10.32 -12.50
C ALA A 319 16.55 9.22 -13.05
N GLU A 320 17.12 8.13 -13.50
CA GLU A 320 16.38 7.01 -14.08
C GLU A 320 15.32 6.44 -13.10
N ALA A 321 15.70 6.17 -11.85
CA ALA A 321 14.80 5.60 -10.86
C ALA A 321 13.59 6.49 -10.51
N PRO A 322 13.71 7.80 -10.24
CA PRO A 322 12.54 8.67 -10.07
C PRO A 322 11.60 8.69 -11.26
N ILE A 323 12.11 8.69 -12.49
CA ILE A 323 11.28 8.66 -13.69
C ILE A 323 10.58 7.30 -13.82
N GLN A 324 11.29 6.20 -13.58
CA GLN A 324 10.71 4.85 -13.55
C GLN A 324 9.56 4.77 -12.55
N PHE A 325 9.73 5.31 -11.34
CA PHE A 325 8.66 5.35 -10.34
C PHE A 325 7.49 6.23 -10.77
N PHE A 326 7.75 7.35 -11.43
CA PHE A 326 6.68 8.19 -11.95
C PHE A 326 5.85 7.46 -13.03
N ILE A 327 6.52 6.79 -13.97
CA ILE A 327 5.86 5.97 -14.99
C ILE A 327 5.05 4.86 -14.33
N LEU A 328 5.63 4.16 -13.36
CA LEU A 328 4.97 3.07 -12.64
C LEU A 328 3.70 3.54 -11.94
N GLY A 329 3.74 4.69 -11.29
CA GLY A 329 2.58 5.26 -10.60
C GLY A 329 1.47 5.68 -11.56
N ALA A 330 1.82 6.40 -12.62
CA ALA A 330 0.86 6.74 -13.67
C ALA A 330 0.26 5.49 -14.32
N ALA A 331 1.09 4.48 -14.58
CA ALA A 331 0.68 3.23 -15.20
C ALA A 331 -0.29 2.40 -14.32
N ARG A 332 -0.19 2.50 -13.00
CA ARG A 332 -1.11 1.82 -12.08
C ARG A 332 -2.52 2.40 -12.08
N LEU A 333 -2.68 3.63 -12.55
CA LEU A 333 -3.97 4.25 -12.76
C LEU A 333 -4.62 3.80 -14.08
N LEU A 334 -3.84 3.15 -14.98
CA LEU A 334 -4.37 2.57 -16.21
C LEU A 334 -5.22 1.33 -15.90
N ARG A 335 -6.29 1.18 -16.65
CA ARG A 335 -7.17 0.01 -16.54
C ARG A 335 -6.73 -1.11 -17.49
N GLY A 336 -6.81 -2.34 -16.98
CA GLY A 336 -6.61 -3.55 -17.78
C GLY A 336 -5.16 -3.99 -17.93
N PHE A 337 -4.21 -3.29 -17.32
CA PHE A 337 -2.79 -3.69 -17.30
C PHE A 337 -2.31 -3.97 -15.88
N ARG A 338 -1.54 -5.04 -15.74
CA ARG A 338 -0.65 -5.26 -14.61
C ARG A 338 0.72 -4.71 -14.97
N VAL A 339 1.26 -3.80 -14.14
CA VAL A 339 2.56 -3.19 -14.40
C VAL A 339 3.54 -3.58 -13.32
N THR A 340 4.69 -4.10 -13.72
CA THR A 340 5.78 -4.51 -12.83
C THR A 340 7.06 -3.78 -13.20
N ALA A 341 7.81 -3.35 -12.18
CA ALA A 341 9.16 -2.82 -12.34
C ALA A 341 10.18 -3.88 -11.97
N GLU A 342 11.36 -3.86 -12.61
CA GLU A 342 12.46 -4.80 -12.35
C GLU A 342 12.00 -6.27 -12.40
N ASN A 343 11.21 -6.62 -13.42
CA ASN A 343 10.76 -7.98 -13.62
C ASN A 343 11.90 -8.85 -14.13
N GLU A 344 12.10 -10.02 -13.51
CA GLU A 344 13.14 -10.95 -13.93
C GLU A 344 12.82 -11.56 -15.30
N ALA A 345 13.68 -11.30 -16.28
CA ALA A 345 13.73 -12.05 -17.53
C ALA A 345 14.56 -13.29 -17.29
N PHE A 346 13.91 -14.43 -17.04
CA PHE A 346 14.52 -15.67 -16.52
C PHE A 346 15.88 -16.01 -17.15
N GLY A 347 16.94 -15.91 -16.34
CA GLY A 347 18.31 -16.25 -16.69
C GLY A 347 19.06 -15.18 -17.51
N ILE A 348 18.48 -13.99 -17.75
CA ILE A 348 19.07 -12.94 -18.62
C ILE A 348 19.33 -11.66 -17.84
N GLY A 349 18.35 -11.21 -17.02
CA GLY A 349 18.46 -9.96 -16.28
C GLY A 349 17.11 -9.43 -15.83
N TYR A 350 17.06 -8.14 -15.50
CA TYR A 350 15.85 -7.47 -15.06
C TYR A 350 15.43 -6.41 -16.08
N THR A 351 14.13 -6.37 -16.37
CA THR A 351 13.53 -5.36 -17.26
C THR A 351 13.11 -4.15 -16.44
N ASP A 352 13.21 -2.93 -16.99
CA ASP A 352 12.85 -1.73 -16.23
C ASP A 352 11.35 -1.69 -15.93
N LEU A 353 10.48 -1.84 -16.95
CA LEU A 353 9.03 -1.84 -16.79
C LEU A 353 8.38 -2.84 -17.75
N LEU A 354 7.44 -3.63 -17.22
CA LEU A 354 6.64 -4.57 -18.00
C LEU A 354 5.16 -4.31 -17.79
N PHE A 355 4.42 -4.11 -18.88
CA PHE A 355 2.98 -3.97 -18.92
C PHE A 355 2.38 -5.24 -19.50
N GLU A 356 1.68 -5.98 -18.66
CA GLU A 356 0.98 -7.22 -19.03
C GLU A 356 -0.53 -6.98 -19.02
N PRO A 357 -1.27 -7.38 -20.06
CA PRO A 357 -2.72 -7.31 -20.02
C PRO A 357 -3.28 -8.24 -18.92
N MET A 358 -4.27 -7.77 -18.19
CA MET A 358 -4.99 -8.61 -17.23
C MET A 358 -5.87 -9.60 -17.99
N ALA A 359 -5.98 -10.83 -17.50
CA ALA A 359 -6.60 -11.96 -18.20
C ALA A 359 -8.01 -11.67 -18.74
N GLU A 360 -8.78 -10.82 -18.06
CA GLU A 360 -10.17 -10.50 -18.42
C GLU A 360 -10.34 -9.14 -19.10
N SER A 361 -9.24 -8.42 -19.34
CA SER A 361 -9.30 -7.08 -19.96
C SER A 361 -9.64 -7.11 -21.45
N GLY A 362 -9.50 -8.26 -22.10
CA GLY A 362 -9.61 -8.40 -23.56
C GLY A 362 -8.47 -7.75 -24.35
N ILE A 363 -7.48 -7.19 -23.67
CA ILE A 363 -6.33 -6.52 -24.30
C ILE A 363 -5.36 -7.58 -24.84
N GLN A 364 -4.87 -7.35 -26.07
CA GLN A 364 -3.96 -8.29 -26.74
C GLN A 364 -2.52 -7.76 -26.84
N HIS A 365 -2.22 -6.59 -26.28
CA HIS A 365 -0.91 -5.95 -26.40
C HIS A 365 -0.21 -5.93 -25.03
N SER A 366 1.07 -6.28 -25.03
CA SER A 366 1.98 -6.15 -23.89
C SER A 366 3.11 -5.20 -24.25
N PHE A 367 3.65 -4.48 -23.27
CA PHE A 367 4.75 -3.54 -23.51
C PHE A 367 5.89 -3.79 -22.55
N LEU A 368 7.09 -3.90 -23.08
CA LEU A 368 8.35 -3.96 -22.34
C LEU A 368 9.09 -2.65 -22.57
N ILE A 369 9.31 -1.88 -21.52
CA ILE A 369 10.02 -0.60 -21.62
C ILE A 369 11.42 -0.76 -21.03
N GLU A 370 12.40 -0.34 -21.81
CA GLU A 370 13.76 -0.07 -21.35
C GLU A 370 13.94 1.44 -21.25
N LEU A 371 14.21 1.92 -20.05
CA LEU A 371 14.33 3.33 -19.71
C LEU A 371 15.79 3.72 -19.58
N LYS A 372 16.17 4.83 -20.20
CA LYS A 372 17.48 5.45 -19.98
C LYS A 372 17.30 6.93 -19.67
N TYR A 373 18.23 7.46 -18.90
CA TYR A 373 18.24 8.85 -18.48
C TYR A 373 19.54 9.54 -18.85
N LEU A 374 19.42 10.79 -19.27
CA LEU A 374 20.51 11.75 -19.43
C LEU A 374 20.14 13.05 -18.71
N SER A 375 21.12 13.73 -18.13
CA SER A 375 20.88 15.11 -17.70
C SER A 375 20.65 16.02 -18.92
N GLN A 376 19.92 17.11 -18.76
CA GLN A 376 19.68 18.04 -19.88
C GLN A 376 20.98 18.56 -20.49
N GLY A 377 22.03 18.76 -19.66
CA GLY A 377 23.34 19.25 -20.11
C GLY A 377 24.15 18.20 -20.90
N ASP A 378 23.89 16.91 -20.66
CA ASP A 378 24.64 15.79 -21.26
C ASP A 378 23.97 15.20 -22.48
N ALA A 379 22.77 15.68 -22.87
CA ALA A 379 21.94 15.12 -23.94
C ALA A 379 22.41 15.54 -25.34
N SER A 380 23.68 15.28 -25.67
CA SER A 380 24.19 15.43 -27.04
C SER A 380 23.71 14.27 -27.93
N ASP A 381 23.64 14.49 -29.25
CA ASP A 381 23.26 13.46 -30.21
C ASP A 381 24.14 12.20 -30.10
N ALA A 382 25.41 12.35 -29.83
CA ALA A 382 26.33 11.23 -29.61
C ALA A 382 26.03 10.47 -28.32
N ALA A 383 25.63 11.16 -27.24
CA ALA A 383 25.24 10.53 -25.97
C ALA A 383 23.91 9.78 -26.10
N LEU A 384 22.93 10.39 -26.79
CA LEU A 384 21.66 9.75 -27.12
C LEU A 384 21.87 8.48 -27.95
N ALA A 385 22.67 8.55 -29.04
CA ALA A 385 22.95 7.39 -29.89
C ALA A 385 23.63 6.24 -29.09
N ARG A 386 24.58 6.57 -28.23
CA ARG A 386 25.26 5.58 -27.38
C ARG A 386 24.29 4.90 -26.40
N LYS A 387 23.42 5.67 -25.74
CA LYS A 387 22.41 5.14 -24.82
C LYS A 387 21.35 4.33 -25.55
N ALA A 388 20.93 4.76 -26.72
CA ALA A 388 20.00 4.00 -27.56
C ALA A 388 20.58 2.65 -27.96
N GLU A 389 21.85 2.59 -28.34
CA GLU A 389 22.51 1.33 -28.71
C GLU A 389 22.69 0.38 -27.51
N GLU A 390 22.99 0.93 -26.31
CA GLU A 390 23.04 0.17 -25.06
C GLU A 390 21.68 -0.47 -24.75
N ALA A 391 20.61 0.30 -24.75
CA ALA A 391 19.26 -0.15 -24.45
C ALA A 391 18.71 -1.11 -25.52
N ARG A 392 19.02 -0.89 -26.81
CA ARG A 392 18.63 -1.79 -27.88
C ARG A 392 19.26 -3.18 -27.72
N ARG A 393 20.55 -3.25 -27.35
CA ARG A 393 21.22 -4.52 -27.05
C ARG A 393 20.58 -5.23 -25.86
N GLN A 394 20.19 -4.49 -24.85
CA GLN A 394 19.53 -5.04 -23.65
C GLN A 394 18.15 -5.60 -24.04
N LEU A 395 17.30 -4.84 -24.74
CA LEU A 395 15.99 -5.31 -25.21
C LEU A 395 16.09 -6.56 -26.12
N THR A 396 17.08 -6.60 -27.01
CA THR A 396 17.31 -7.77 -27.87
C THR A 396 17.74 -9.00 -27.06
N SER A 397 18.48 -8.83 -25.96
CA SER A 397 18.87 -9.95 -25.12
C SER A 397 17.67 -10.67 -24.51
N TYR A 398 16.56 -9.98 -24.27
CA TYR A 398 15.32 -10.54 -23.68
C TYR A 398 14.52 -11.41 -24.64
N ASP A 399 14.86 -11.49 -25.93
CA ASP A 399 14.19 -12.35 -26.92
C ASP A 399 14.18 -13.83 -26.54
N ASN A 400 15.15 -14.24 -25.72
CA ASN A 400 15.27 -15.62 -25.28
C ASN A 400 14.60 -15.89 -23.94
N ALA A 401 13.99 -14.88 -23.28
CA ALA A 401 13.31 -15.06 -21.99
C ALA A 401 11.98 -15.82 -22.15
N PRO A 402 11.81 -17.02 -21.58
CA PRO A 402 10.60 -17.84 -21.80
C PRO A 402 9.32 -17.19 -21.25
N ASN A 403 9.44 -16.41 -20.18
CA ASN A 403 8.31 -15.71 -19.58
C ASN A 403 7.81 -14.56 -20.47
N LEU A 404 8.70 -13.86 -21.15
CA LEU A 404 8.33 -12.74 -22.04
C LEU A 404 7.75 -13.23 -23.38
N ARG A 405 8.22 -14.35 -23.90
CA ARG A 405 7.70 -14.97 -25.16
C ARG A 405 6.22 -15.38 -25.08
N ARG A 406 5.69 -15.57 -23.88
CA ARG A 406 4.30 -15.99 -23.67
C ARG A 406 3.32 -14.81 -23.69
N LEU A 407 3.84 -13.60 -23.65
CA LEU A 407 3.01 -12.40 -23.59
C LEU A 407 2.38 -12.09 -24.96
N PRO A 408 1.09 -11.72 -24.98
CA PRO A 408 0.42 -11.42 -26.23
C PRO A 408 1.01 -10.15 -26.86
N GLN A 409 1.29 -10.20 -28.14
CA GLN A 409 1.77 -9.10 -28.98
C GLN A 409 2.75 -8.16 -28.25
N LEU A 410 3.80 -8.74 -27.66
CA LEU A 410 4.79 -7.99 -26.89
C LEU A 410 5.54 -6.99 -27.79
N GLN A 411 5.45 -5.71 -27.43
CA GLN A 411 6.22 -4.63 -28.03
C GLN A 411 7.36 -4.22 -27.10
N LYS A 412 8.57 -4.12 -27.62
CA LYS A 412 9.76 -3.69 -26.88
C LYS A 412 10.02 -2.23 -27.20
N ILE A 413 9.92 -1.37 -26.18
CA ILE A 413 10.00 0.07 -26.31
C ILE A 413 11.24 0.59 -25.60
N LEU A 414 12.10 1.26 -26.33
CA LEU A 414 13.21 2.00 -25.79
C LEU A 414 12.81 3.46 -25.61
N VAL A 415 13.03 3.99 -24.39
CA VAL A 415 12.71 5.37 -24.06
C VAL A 415 13.90 6.03 -23.39
N ILE A 416 14.35 7.19 -23.90
CA ILE A 416 15.41 7.99 -23.29
C ILE A 416 14.85 9.34 -22.87
N PHE A 417 14.90 9.62 -21.58
CA PHE A 417 14.62 10.93 -21.04
C PHE A 417 15.89 11.79 -20.95
N ALA A 418 15.74 13.06 -21.30
CA ALA A 418 16.74 14.09 -20.97
C ALA A 418 16.07 15.16 -20.11
N GLY A 419 16.41 15.17 -18.81
CA GLY A 419 15.58 15.88 -17.86
C GLY A 419 14.14 15.30 -17.84
N PRO A 420 13.10 16.15 -17.88
CA PRO A 420 11.70 15.68 -17.88
C PRO A 420 11.18 15.30 -19.27
N GLU A 421 11.95 15.45 -20.33
CA GLU A 421 11.50 15.28 -21.70
C GLU A 421 11.95 13.96 -22.30
N ILE A 422 11.04 13.30 -23.05
CA ILE A 422 11.42 12.20 -23.93
C ILE A 422 12.18 12.79 -25.12
N ARG A 423 13.42 12.41 -25.27
CA ARG A 423 14.30 12.85 -26.38
C ARG A 423 14.48 11.77 -27.45
N TYR A 424 14.24 10.53 -27.06
CA TYR A 424 14.30 9.42 -27.99
C TYR A 424 13.32 8.33 -27.59
N MET A 425 12.61 7.78 -28.55
CA MET A 425 11.70 6.66 -28.38
C MET A 425 11.71 5.80 -29.64
N GLU A 426 11.81 4.49 -29.47
CA GLU A 426 11.86 3.52 -30.56
C GLU A 426 11.15 2.23 -30.16
N CYS A 427 10.39 1.66 -31.10
CA CYS A 427 9.92 0.29 -30.97
C CYS A 427 10.98 -0.65 -31.56
N VAL A 428 11.59 -1.47 -30.73
CA VAL A 428 12.64 -2.42 -31.12
C VAL A 428 11.98 -3.72 -31.56
N PRO A 429 12.34 -4.28 -32.72
CA PRO A 429 11.76 -5.53 -33.25
C PRO A 429 11.88 -6.72 -32.29
#